data_5e88db7a2b354c2099c4fb8ee0d2fde9
#
_entry.id   5e88db7a2b354c2099c4fb8ee0d2fde9
#
_cell.length_a   1.000
_cell.length_b   1.000
_cell.length_c   1.000
_cell.angle_alpha   90.00
_cell.angle_beta   90.00
_cell.angle_gamma   90.00
#
_symmetry.space_group_name_H-M   'P 1'
#
loop_
_entity.id
_entity.type
_entity.pdbx_description
1 polymer ?
#
loop_
_entity_poly.entity_id
_entity_poly.type
_entity_poly.pdbx_seq_one_letter_code
_entity_poly.pdbx_strand_id
1 'polypeptide(L)'
;MRRGIRMQLKDTLDKYNVQFWQTETCIMSNDEEIGGGGGYDRTMKTALYVARIIHHDIVYAGARSWQWWRAVGGDYKDGLLREFSNREGTDGRVVDSKLLWALGNYSRFVRPGATRMGITATDKAGRAVTEGDTDRTGLMCTAYRNADGSWVMVAVNYATEAKNMTFHVD
;
A
#
# COMPACT_ATOMS: atom_id res chain seq x y z
N MET A 1 -0.51 7.57 11.45
CA MET A 1 -0.65 6.08 11.34
C MET A 1 0.32 5.41 12.31
N ARG A 2 -0.16 4.51 13.18
CA ARG A 2 0.64 4.03 14.32
C ARG A 2 1.09 2.58 14.09
N ARG A 3 2.40 2.38 13.82
CA ARG A 3 3.04 1.06 13.70
C ARG A 3 2.81 0.19 14.94
N GLY A 4 2.96 0.75 16.14
CA GLY A 4 2.81 0.01 17.39
C GLY A 4 1.47 -0.70 17.56
N ILE A 5 0.37 -0.07 17.14
CA ILE A 5 -0.96 -0.70 17.20
C ILE A 5 -1.04 -1.94 16.29
N ARG A 6 -0.43 -1.89 15.12
CA ARG A 6 -0.39 -3.03 14.19
C ARG A 6 0.41 -4.21 14.73
N MET A 7 1.53 -3.92 15.38
CA MET A 7 2.33 -4.96 16.04
C MET A 7 1.56 -5.60 17.19
N GLN A 8 0.91 -4.81 18.04
CA GLN A 8 0.05 -5.33 19.12
C GLN A 8 -1.11 -6.19 18.58
N LEU A 9 -1.73 -5.75 17.47
CA LEU A 9 -2.74 -6.55 16.79
C LEU A 9 -2.17 -7.89 16.35
N LYS A 10 -1.02 -7.88 15.67
CA LYS A 10 -0.35 -9.11 15.21
C LYS A 10 -0.05 -10.05 16.38
N ASP A 11 0.55 -9.55 17.46
CA ASP A 11 0.86 -10.35 18.64
C ASP A 11 -0.40 -11.01 19.24
N THR A 12 -1.51 -10.27 19.25
CA THR A 12 -2.81 -10.80 19.71
C THR A 12 -3.33 -11.88 18.78
N LEU A 13 -3.30 -11.67 17.48
CA LEU A 13 -3.80 -12.62 16.50
C LEU A 13 -2.96 -13.90 16.47
N ASP A 14 -1.65 -13.77 16.56
CA ASP A 14 -0.71 -14.92 16.64
C ASP A 14 -1.01 -15.79 17.88
N LYS A 15 -1.28 -15.15 19.04
CA LYS A 15 -1.66 -15.86 20.27
C LYS A 15 -2.89 -16.74 20.12
N TYR A 16 -3.86 -16.30 19.30
CA TYR A 16 -5.11 -17.04 19.06
C TYR A 16 -5.10 -17.83 17.75
N ASN A 17 -3.98 -17.84 17.02
CA ASN A 17 -3.85 -18.45 15.68
C ASN A 17 -4.94 -17.99 14.69
N VAL A 18 -5.20 -16.67 14.66
CA VAL A 18 -6.21 -16.04 13.81
C VAL A 18 -5.54 -15.22 12.72
N GLN A 19 -6.05 -15.30 11.49
CA GLN A 19 -5.56 -14.51 10.37
C GLN A 19 -6.21 -13.12 10.35
N PHE A 20 -5.45 -12.11 9.92
CA PHE A 20 -5.94 -10.76 9.73
C PHE A 20 -6.27 -10.49 8.25
N TRP A 21 -7.48 -10.03 8.01
CA TRP A 21 -7.93 -9.51 6.74
C TRP A 21 -8.37 -8.06 6.91
N GLN A 22 -7.73 -7.15 6.19
CA GLN A 22 -8.18 -5.76 6.07
C GLN A 22 -9.23 -5.69 4.95
N THR A 23 -10.48 -5.78 5.32
CA THR A 23 -11.60 -5.93 4.37
C THR A 23 -12.11 -4.63 3.79
N GLU A 24 -11.82 -3.50 4.44
CA GLU A 24 -12.13 -2.17 3.93
C GLU A 24 -11.14 -1.14 4.49
N THR A 25 -10.52 -0.39 3.61
CA THR A 25 -9.76 0.81 3.95
C THR A 25 -10.28 1.96 3.10
N CYS A 26 -10.53 3.10 3.72
CA CYS A 26 -10.96 4.34 3.08
C CYS A 26 -10.33 5.56 3.78
N ILE A 27 -10.44 6.73 3.14
CA ILE A 27 -9.94 7.99 3.68
C ILE A 27 -11.10 8.71 4.36
N MET A 28 -11.03 8.81 5.68
CA MET A 28 -12.04 9.50 6.47
C MET A 28 -11.86 11.03 6.40
N SER A 29 -12.82 11.77 6.97
CA SER A 29 -12.94 13.21 6.79
C SER A 29 -11.81 14.06 7.38
N ASN A 30 -11.01 13.55 8.30
CA ASN A 30 -10.04 14.35 9.07
C ASN A 30 -8.68 13.67 9.18
N ASP A 31 -8.11 13.21 8.06
CA ASP A 31 -6.75 12.70 8.07
C ASP A 31 -5.73 13.84 8.15
N GLU A 32 -4.82 13.78 9.15
CA GLU A 32 -3.83 14.82 9.42
C GLU A 32 -2.79 14.98 8.30
N GLU A 33 -2.54 13.91 7.54
CA GLU A 33 -1.48 13.89 6.53
C GLU A 33 -1.97 14.33 5.16
N ILE A 34 -3.13 13.83 4.73
CA ILE A 34 -3.65 14.06 3.38
C ILE A 34 -4.91 14.91 3.35
N GLY A 35 -5.41 15.30 4.52
CA GLY A 35 -6.71 15.97 4.68
C GLY A 35 -7.87 14.99 4.50
N GLY A 36 -9.09 15.49 4.38
CA GLY A 36 -10.27 14.66 4.22
C GLY A 36 -10.33 13.90 2.89
N GLY A 37 -11.22 12.91 2.82
CA GLY A 37 -11.44 12.05 1.66
C GLY A 37 -12.15 12.74 0.49
N GLY A 38 -12.69 13.96 0.67
CA GLY A 38 -13.36 14.69 -0.40
C GLY A 38 -12.43 15.17 -1.52
N GLY A 39 -12.97 15.34 -2.71
CA GLY A 39 -12.26 15.82 -3.88
C GLY A 39 -11.52 14.72 -4.65
N TYR A 40 -10.64 15.15 -5.54
CA TYR A 40 -9.86 14.26 -6.41
C TYR A 40 -8.39 14.64 -6.37
N ASP A 41 -7.54 13.73 -5.93
CA ASP A 41 -6.10 13.93 -5.90
C ASP A 41 -5.42 13.33 -7.13
N ARG A 42 -4.85 14.18 -7.97
CA ARG A 42 -4.06 13.80 -9.15
C ARG A 42 -2.58 13.58 -8.83
N THR A 43 -2.16 13.89 -7.62
CA THR A 43 -0.77 13.82 -7.19
C THR A 43 -0.41 12.43 -6.66
N MET A 44 0.86 12.23 -6.35
CA MET A 44 1.32 11.02 -5.67
C MET A 44 1.00 11.01 -4.16
N LYS A 45 0.49 12.09 -3.60
CA LYS A 45 0.33 12.23 -2.14
C LYS A 45 -0.59 11.16 -1.57
N THR A 46 -1.83 11.07 -2.05
CA THR A 46 -2.78 10.03 -1.62
C THR A 46 -2.29 8.62 -1.99
N ALA A 47 -1.71 8.45 -3.17
CA ALA A 47 -1.20 7.16 -3.63
C ALA A 47 -0.08 6.62 -2.73
N LEU A 48 0.89 7.44 -2.38
CA LEU A 48 1.99 7.05 -1.48
C LEU A 48 1.49 6.82 -0.05
N TYR A 49 0.56 7.65 0.42
CA TYR A 49 -0.08 7.46 1.72
C TYR A 49 -0.73 6.07 1.82
N VAL A 50 -1.51 5.67 0.82
CA VAL A 50 -2.17 4.36 0.79
C VAL A 50 -1.16 3.23 0.60
N ALA A 51 -0.16 3.38 -0.27
CA ALA A 51 0.90 2.38 -0.43
C ALA A 51 1.64 2.10 0.89
N ARG A 52 1.86 3.14 1.71
CA ARG A 52 2.41 2.99 3.06
C ARG A 52 1.46 2.27 4.01
N ILE A 53 0.14 2.52 3.92
CA ILE A 53 -0.86 1.76 4.70
C ILE A 53 -0.78 0.28 4.35
N ILE A 54 -0.80 -0.06 3.07
CA ILE A 54 -0.68 -1.44 2.59
C ILE A 54 0.59 -2.10 3.14
N HIS A 55 1.72 -1.41 3.00
CA HIS A 55 3.00 -1.90 3.54
C HIS A 55 2.91 -2.19 5.05
N HIS A 56 2.37 -1.25 5.82
CA HIS A 56 2.27 -1.39 7.27
C HIS A 56 1.31 -2.52 7.68
N ASP A 57 0.18 -2.67 7.01
CA ASP A 57 -0.78 -3.72 7.32
C ASP A 57 -0.21 -5.11 7.00
N ILE A 58 0.50 -5.23 5.88
CA ILE A 58 1.14 -6.49 5.50
C ILE A 58 2.34 -6.82 6.42
N VAL A 59 3.22 -5.85 6.66
CA VAL A 59 4.48 -6.10 7.36
C VAL A 59 4.27 -6.20 8.86
N TYR A 60 3.53 -5.27 9.46
CA TYR A 60 3.41 -5.18 10.92
C TYR A 60 2.17 -5.86 11.48
N ALA A 61 1.04 -5.84 10.78
CA ALA A 61 -0.17 -6.54 11.20
C ALA A 61 -0.28 -7.96 10.63
N GLY A 62 0.55 -8.32 9.65
CA GLY A 62 0.51 -9.63 9.02
C GLY A 62 -0.75 -9.86 8.17
N ALA A 63 -1.29 -8.80 7.56
CA ALA A 63 -2.48 -8.90 6.73
C ALA A 63 -2.33 -9.94 5.61
N ARG A 64 -3.29 -10.86 5.52
CA ARG A 64 -3.38 -11.91 4.49
C ARG A 64 -4.24 -11.51 3.32
N SER A 65 -5.13 -10.53 3.51
CA SER A 65 -5.95 -9.89 2.50
C SER A 65 -5.98 -8.39 2.79
N TRP A 66 -6.00 -7.60 1.72
CA TRP A 66 -6.11 -6.16 1.84
C TRP A 66 -7.03 -5.63 0.75
N GLN A 67 -8.07 -4.89 1.11
CA GLN A 67 -9.11 -4.41 0.23
C GLN A 67 -9.30 -2.91 0.39
N TRP A 68 -9.58 -2.26 -0.73
CA TRP A 68 -9.80 -0.83 -0.81
C TRP A 68 -11.25 -0.48 -1.13
N TRP A 69 -11.80 0.46 -0.46
CA TRP A 69 -13.06 1.09 -0.79
C TRP A 69 -12.73 2.47 -1.36
N ARG A 70 -12.99 2.77 -2.67
CA ARG A 70 -13.82 2.03 -3.65
C ARG A 70 -13.22 2.09 -5.05
N ALA A 71 -13.65 1.18 -5.95
CA ALA A 71 -13.12 1.10 -7.31
C ALA A 71 -13.46 2.34 -8.15
N VAL A 72 -14.72 2.76 -8.17
CA VAL A 72 -15.18 3.95 -8.92
C VAL A 72 -15.72 4.97 -7.92
N GLY A 73 -15.19 6.17 -7.94
CA GLY A 73 -15.62 7.28 -7.10
C GLY A 73 -15.94 8.52 -7.92
N GLY A 74 -16.96 9.24 -7.51
CA GLY A 74 -17.26 10.57 -8.04
C GLY A 74 -16.30 11.59 -7.42
N ASP A 75 -16.70 12.19 -6.33
CA ASP A 75 -16.00 13.31 -5.69
C ASP A 75 -15.24 12.90 -4.42
N TYR A 76 -14.57 11.74 -4.48
CA TYR A 76 -13.80 11.16 -3.38
C TYR A 76 -12.38 10.81 -3.80
N LYS A 77 -11.40 11.09 -2.94
CA LYS A 77 -10.01 10.64 -3.10
C LYS A 77 -9.85 9.12 -3.09
N ASP A 78 -10.84 8.42 -2.53
CA ASP A 78 -10.89 6.96 -2.47
C ASP A 78 -11.15 6.30 -3.82
N GLY A 79 -11.71 7.00 -4.79
CA GLY A 79 -11.94 6.43 -6.12
C GLY A 79 -10.63 6.05 -6.81
N LEU A 80 -10.46 4.75 -7.11
CA LEU A 80 -9.37 4.29 -7.97
C LEU A 80 -9.54 4.87 -9.37
N LEU A 81 -10.77 4.86 -9.85
CA LEU A 81 -11.21 5.51 -11.09
C LEU A 81 -12.20 6.62 -10.74
N ARG A 82 -12.12 7.73 -11.47
CA ARG A 82 -13.09 8.80 -11.39
C ARG A 82 -13.92 8.84 -12.63
N GLU A 83 -15.23 8.84 -12.43
CA GLU A 83 -16.22 9.03 -13.47
C GLU A 83 -16.61 10.50 -13.60
N PHE A 84 -16.76 10.96 -14.83
CA PHE A 84 -17.35 12.23 -15.20
C PHE A 84 -18.44 11.95 -16.23
N SER A 85 -19.68 11.86 -15.78
CA SER A 85 -20.82 11.63 -16.66
C SER A 85 -21.61 12.92 -16.91
N ASN A 86 -22.34 12.95 -18.03
CA ASN A 86 -23.37 13.95 -18.25
C ASN A 86 -24.52 13.75 -17.25
N ARG A 87 -25.43 14.72 -17.18
CA ARG A 87 -26.56 14.70 -16.23
C ARG A 87 -27.47 13.47 -16.39
N GLU A 88 -27.59 12.99 -17.61
CA GLU A 88 -28.48 11.87 -17.98
C GLU A 88 -27.78 10.51 -17.80
N GLY A 89 -26.46 10.48 -17.53
CA GLY A 89 -25.70 9.24 -17.38
C GLY A 89 -25.54 8.43 -18.66
N THR A 90 -25.77 9.06 -19.83
CA THR A 90 -25.72 8.38 -21.13
C THR A 90 -24.38 8.53 -21.83
N ASP A 91 -23.55 9.46 -21.37
CA ASP A 91 -22.21 9.70 -21.90
C ASP A 91 -21.27 10.20 -20.78
N GLY A 92 -19.98 9.95 -20.94
CA GLY A 92 -19.01 10.37 -19.94
C GLY A 92 -17.60 9.90 -20.26
N ARG A 93 -16.70 10.18 -19.33
CA ARG A 93 -15.31 9.71 -19.36
C ARG A 93 -14.89 9.16 -18.00
N VAL A 94 -14.00 8.20 -18.04
CA VAL A 94 -13.35 7.66 -16.86
C VAL A 94 -11.88 8.10 -16.85
N VAL A 95 -11.40 8.52 -15.69
CA VAL A 95 -10.00 8.95 -15.49
C VAL A 95 -9.44 8.13 -14.32
N ASP A 96 -8.25 7.61 -14.50
CA ASP A 96 -7.51 6.91 -13.46
C ASP A 96 -6.91 7.86 -12.42
N SER A 97 -6.65 7.33 -11.23
CA SER A 97 -5.89 8.00 -10.18
C SER A 97 -4.50 7.39 -10.03
N LYS A 98 -3.58 8.13 -9.43
CA LYS A 98 -2.29 7.56 -9.02
C LYS A 98 -2.45 6.44 -7.97
N LEU A 99 -3.53 6.51 -7.21
CA LEU A 99 -3.90 5.48 -6.23
C LEU A 99 -4.20 4.13 -6.89
N LEU A 100 -4.89 4.11 -8.05
CA LEU A 100 -5.08 2.89 -8.83
C LEU A 100 -3.76 2.19 -9.13
N TRP A 101 -2.77 2.95 -9.57
CA TRP A 101 -1.47 2.41 -9.92
C TRP A 101 -0.65 1.98 -8.70
N ALA A 102 -0.74 2.71 -7.58
CA ALA A 102 -0.12 2.32 -6.32
C ALA A 102 -0.67 0.98 -5.80
N LEU A 103 -2.00 0.83 -5.77
CA LEU A 103 -2.65 -0.45 -5.44
C LEU A 103 -2.30 -1.53 -6.47
N GLY A 104 -2.26 -1.17 -7.75
CA GLY A 104 -1.90 -2.05 -8.87
C GLY A 104 -0.52 -2.69 -8.74
N ASN A 105 0.46 -1.99 -8.14
CA ASN A 105 1.78 -2.55 -7.87
C ASN A 105 1.75 -3.75 -6.91
N TYR A 106 0.75 -3.82 -6.06
CA TYR A 106 0.50 -5.01 -5.24
C TYR A 106 -0.43 -5.99 -5.97
N SER A 107 -1.65 -5.58 -6.30
CA SER A 107 -2.72 -6.48 -6.74
C SER A 107 -2.47 -7.16 -8.08
N ARG A 108 -1.69 -6.53 -8.97
CA ARG A 108 -1.34 -7.11 -10.27
C ARG A 108 -0.24 -8.17 -10.15
N PHE A 109 0.74 -7.96 -9.31
CA PHE A 109 1.96 -8.76 -9.28
C PHE A 109 1.99 -9.77 -8.12
N VAL A 110 1.51 -9.39 -6.94
CA VAL A 110 1.38 -10.30 -5.80
C VAL A 110 0.09 -11.09 -5.95
N ARG A 111 0.21 -12.35 -6.34
CA ARG A 111 -0.95 -13.18 -6.70
C ARG A 111 -1.48 -13.99 -5.51
N PRO A 112 -2.75 -14.43 -5.53
CA PRO A 112 -3.27 -15.34 -4.53
C PRO A 112 -2.35 -16.56 -4.35
N GLY A 113 -2.07 -16.91 -3.09
CA GLY A 113 -1.11 -17.96 -2.76
C GLY A 113 0.35 -17.51 -2.68
N ALA A 114 0.65 -16.24 -2.93
CA ALA A 114 2.00 -15.71 -2.73
C ALA A 114 2.43 -15.79 -1.26
N THR A 115 3.69 -16.13 -1.05
CA THR A 115 4.32 -16.11 0.28
C THR A 115 5.18 -14.87 0.41
N ARG A 116 4.96 -14.08 1.48
CA ARG A 116 5.85 -12.97 1.80
C ARG A 116 7.19 -13.49 2.29
N MET A 117 8.27 -13.01 1.69
CA MET A 117 9.64 -13.38 2.02
C MET A 117 10.26 -12.37 2.99
N GLY A 118 11.19 -12.83 3.82
CA GLY A 118 12.02 -11.95 4.64
C GLY A 118 12.93 -11.10 3.76
N ILE A 119 13.21 -9.89 4.21
CA ILE A 119 14.15 -8.97 3.55
C ILE A 119 15.22 -8.58 4.57
N THR A 120 16.47 -8.66 4.15
CA THR A 120 17.59 -8.00 4.83
C THR A 120 17.99 -6.79 3.97
N ALA A 121 17.88 -5.60 4.52
CA ALA A 121 18.28 -4.38 3.83
C ALA A 121 19.47 -3.72 4.54
N THR A 122 20.38 -3.15 3.75
CA THR A 122 21.49 -2.36 4.25
C THR A 122 21.53 -1.00 3.57
N ASP A 123 22.00 0.01 4.28
CA ASP A 123 22.29 1.31 3.69
C ASP A 123 23.66 1.28 2.96
N LYS A 124 24.04 2.41 2.36
CA LYS A 124 25.31 2.55 1.66
C LYS A 124 26.55 2.32 2.54
N ALA A 125 26.41 2.42 3.85
CA ALA A 125 27.48 2.17 4.82
C ALA A 125 27.46 0.72 5.33
N GLY A 126 26.61 -0.15 4.76
CA GLY A 126 26.47 -1.55 5.17
C GLY A 126 25.70 -1.74 6.47
N ARG A 127 25.08 -0.70 7.03
CA ARG A 127 24.30 -0.80 8.26
C ARG A 127 22.94 -1.40 7.96
N ALA A 128 22.48 -2.32 8.79
CA ALA A 128 21.17 -2.92 8.65
C ALA A 128 20.07 -1.85 8.74
N VAL A 129 19.15 -1.88 7.78
CA VAL A 129 17.92 -1.10 7.75
C VAL A 129 16.78 -2.08 7.83
N THR A 130 15.96 -1.98 8.87
CA THR A 130 14.80 -2.87 9.01
C THR A 130 13.65 -2.39 8.14
N GLU A 131 12.71 -3.29 7.82
CA GLU A 131 11.46 -2.91 7.12
C GLU A 131 10.73 -1.77 7.85
N GLY A 132 10.97 -1.59 9.15
CA GLY A 132 10.38 -0.58 10.01
C GLY A 132 11.06 0.78 10.02
N ASP A 133 12.31 0.84 9.58
CA ASP A 133 13.09 2.09 9.57
C ASP A 133 12.78 2.92 8.32
N THR A 134 11.98 2.38 7.42
CA THR A 134 11.62 2.99 6.14
C THR A 134 10.25 3.68 6.15
N ASP A 135 9.79 4.15 7.30
CA ASP A 135 8.56 4.94 7.40
C ASP A 135 8.74 6.32 6.73
N ARG A 136 7.83 7.16 6.66
CA ARG A 136 7.68 8.51 6.07
C ARG A 136 8.83 9.13 5.24
N THR A 137 10.08 8.91 5.61
CA THR A 137 11.26 9.53 4.97
C THR A 137 12.13 8.52 4.24
N GLY A 138 11.71 7.27 4.24
CA GLY A 138 12.51 6.16 3.78
C GLY A 138 11.97 5.47 2.55
N LEU A 139 12.57 4.35 2.32
CA LEU A 139 12.27 3.43 1.26
C LEU A 139 11.70 2.16 1.91
N MET A 140 10.42 1.90 1.68
CA MET A 140 9.76 0.68 2.13
C MET A 140 9.85 -0.38 1.05
N CYS A 141 10.16 -1.61 1.41
CA CYS A 141 10.23 -2.70 0.47
C CYS A 141 9.61 -3.98 1.04
N THR A 142 8.94 -4.75 0.19
CA THR A 142 8.46 -6.09 0.49
C THR A 142 8.79 -7.03 -0.66
N ALA A 143 9.07 -8.29 -0.35
CA ALA A 143 9.30 -9.33 -1.34
C ALA A 143 8.30 -10.46 -1.17
N TYR A 144 7.93 -11.05 -2.29
CA TYR A 144 6.99 -12.16 -2.37
C TYR A 144 7.48 -13.19 -3.37
N ARG A 145 7.13 -14.45 -3.09
CA ARG A 145 7.25 -15.54 -4.05
C ARG A 145 5.85 -16.04 -4.39
N ASN A 146 5.46 -15.90 -5.64
CA ASN A 146 4.18 -16.40 -6.15
C ASN A 146 4.19 -17.93 -6.26
N ALA A 147 3.00 -18.52 -6.36
CA ALA A 147 2.85 -19.98 -6.50
C ALA A 147 3.49 -20.53 -7.78
N ASP A 148 3.61 -19.73 -8.82
CA ASP A 148 4.31 -20.09 -10.08
C ASP A 148 5.84 -19.98 -9.99
N GLY A 149 6.36 -19.62 -8.81
CA GLY A 149 7.80 -19.45 -8.56
C GLY A 149 8.35 -18.07 -8.91
N SER A 150 7.55 -17.18 -9.50
CA SER A 150 7.99 -15.81 -9.80
C SER A 150 8.21 -14.99 -8.53
N TRP A 151 9.21 -14.11 -8.56
CA TRP A 151 9.51 -13.17 -7.49
C TRP A 151 8.89 -11.82 -7.79
N VAL A 152 8.38 -11.19 -6.75
CA VAL A 152 7.83 -9.84 -6.80
C VAL A 152 8.45 -9.02 -5.68
N MET A 153 8.99 -7.87 -6.02
CA MET A 153 9.44 -6.87 -5.06
C MET A 153 8.64 -5.59 -5.26
N VAL A 154 8.03 -5.11 -4.18
CA VAL A 154 7.31 -3.84 -4.18
C VAL A 154 8.10 -2.84 -3.34
N ALA A 155 8.59 -1.79 -3.99
CA ALA A 155 9.34 -0.71 -3.37
C ALA A 155 8.51 0.58 -3.38
N VAL A 156 8.42 1.24 -2.24
CA VAL A 156 7.71 2.52 -2.05
C VAL A 156 8.71 3.54 -1.56
N ASN A 157 9.09 4.47 -2.43
CA ASN A 157 9.89 5.63 -2.03
C ASN A 157 8.96 6.75 -1.56
N TYR A 158 8.86 6.91 -0.25
CA TYR A 158 8.05 7.96 0.38
C TYR A 158 8.80 9.27 0.56
N ALA A 159 10.11 9.27 0.32
CA ALA A 159 10.93 10.47 0.37
C ALA A 159 10.75 11.33 -0.88
N THR A 160 11.09 12.61 -0.78
CA THR A 160 11.11 13.55 -1.91
C THR A 160 12.30 13.36 -2.83
N GLU A 161 13.31 12.60 -2.39
CA GLU A 161 14.54 12.37 -3.12
C GLU A 161 14.56 10.99 -3.78
N ALA A 162 15.25 10.88 -4.91
CA ALA A 162 15.48 9.60 -5.56
C ALA A 162 16.34 8.68 -4.69
N LYS A 163 16.00 7.40 -4.63
CA LYS A 163 16.74 6.36 -3.93
C LYS A 163 17.17 5.28 -4.90
N ASN A 164 18.44 4.88 -4.84
CA ASN A 164 18.94 3.73 -5.57
C ASN A 164 18.81 2.48 -4.71
N MET A 165 18.33 1.39 -5.32
CA MET A 165 18.23 0.08 -4.68
C MET A 165 18.93 -0.96 -5.54
N THR A 166 19.59 -1.90 -4.89
CA THR A 166 20.11 -3.13 -5.51
C THR A 166 19.45 -4.32 -4.81
N PHE A 167 18.90 -5.22 -5.58
CA PHE A 167 18.27 -6.43 -5.07
C PHE A 167 19.17 -7.63 -5.33
N HIS A 168 19.33 -8.48 -4.32
CA HIS A 168 19.95 -9.79 -4.43
C HIS A 168 18.88 -10.82 -4.04
N VAL A 169 18.76 -11.88 -4.81
CA VAL A 169 17.86 -13.01 -4.57
C VAL A 169 18.74 -14.25 -4.50
N ASP A 170 18.82 -14.84 -3.32
CA ASP A 170 19.59 -16.04 -3.06
C ASP A 170 18.71 -17.30 -3.15
#